data_765d21cc3cf40af27fc18a5ff17c8897
#
_entry.id   765d21cc3cf40af27fc18a5ff17c8897
#
_cell.length_a   1.000
_cell.length_b   1.000
_cell.length_c   1.000
_cell.angle_alpha   90.00
_cell.angle_beta   90.00
_cell.angle_gamma   90.00
#
_symmetry.space_group_name_H-M   'P 1'
#
loop_
_entity.id
_entity.type
_entity.pdbx_description
1 polymer ?
#
loop_
_entity_poly.entity_id
_entity_poly.type
_entity_poly.pdbx_seq_one_letter_code
_entity_poly.pdbx_strand_id
1 'polypeptide(L)'
;MIFKNYMKIFIKNIKAVLFSFIIFMVMLIIFTSSKDNNVEFKPMKLDLMINDEDKSEESKALINYLKEKHNVKEEKITESEAKKQIVEDKIIAYMVINKNFKQNLLNNKKAISILAPTKTSYITFLKIDLKSYLNYTLSAINSNVDQQEVINTLKKEIDVKIIDTKLYNQEKGKEAFNTTFLILSYIVFMSIISIIINIDAEFKKESLLKRMALSPYSQKSQTLQQFLAQIIISILISSFYLVVSISRVNESIAKIDLVYMSLAVFIFSFTAISLGQLLVSISKDVKVVNGVNSAFTLIMAFSSGVFLPMKFLPQGLINVSKFMPQYYFVKFLEEINFEKFLLFVASQVVFIVFYTLLGIFIKRYKLKEVA
;
A
#
# COMPACT_ATOMS: atom_id res chain seq x y z
N MET A 1 -27.45 -23.41 24.30
CA MET A 1 -26.96 -24.68 23.65
C MET A 1 -26.25 -24.38 22.33
N ILE A 2 -26.85 -23.59 21.43
CA ILE A 2 -26.30 -23.26 20.11
C ILE A 2 -25.03 -22.39 20.23
N PHE A 3 -25.07 -21.36 21.05
CA PHE A 3 -23.89 -20.54 21.36
C PHE A 3 -22.67 -21.39 21.79
N LYS A 4 -22.86 -22.31 22.74
CA LYS A 4 -21.81 -23.22 23.24
C LYS A 4 -21.25 -24.11 22.11
N ASN A 5 -22.10 -24.62 21.23
CA ASN A 5 -21.68 -25.44 20.10
C ASN A 5 -20.91 -24.60 19.07
N TYR A 6 -21.35 -23.36 18.80
CA TYR A 6 -20.67 -22.44 17.92
C TYR A 6 -19.24 -22.16 18.40
N MET A 7 -19.08 -21.87 19.69
CA MET A 7 -17.76 -21.68 20.30
C MET A 7 -16.88 -22.94 20.26
N LYS A 8 -17.46 -24.14 20.44
CA LYS A 8 -16.71 -25.41 20.30
C LYS A 8 -16.18 -25.61 18.87
N ILE A 9 -17.00 -25.29 17.86
CA ILE A 9 -16.59 -25.39 16.47
C ILE A 9 -15.52 -24.34 16.15
N PHE A 10 -15.63 -23.14 16.71
CA PHE A 10 -14.57 -22.12 16.60
C PHE A 10 -13.23 -22.65 17.14
N ILE A 11 -13.21 -23.20 18.35
CA ILE A 11 -11.98 -23.75 18.95
C ILE A 11 -11.39 -24.87 18.09
N LYS A 12 -12.23 -25.72 17.50
CA LYS A 12 -11.79 -26.78 16.56
C LYS A 12 -11.13 -26.18 15.30
N ASN A 13 -11.57 -25.01 14.85
CA ASN A 13 -11.05 -24.31 13.69
C ASN A 13 -9.94 -23.29 14.02
N ILE A 14 -9.43 -23.27 15.26
CA ILE A 14 -8.42 -22.29 15.71
C ILE A 14 -7.15 -22.33 14.85
N LYS A 15 -6.81 -23.47 14.26
CA LYS A 15 -5.66 -23.61 13.35
C LYS A 15 -5.75 -22.68 12.15
N ALA A 16 -6.95 -22.40 11.62
CA ALA A 16 -7.15 -21.45 10.54
C ALA A 16 -6.84 -20.00 10.98
N VAL A 17 -7.21 -19.64 12.20
CA VAL A 17 -6.88 -18.33 12.79
C VAL A 17 -5.37 -18.22 12.99
N LEU A 18 -4.73 -19.26 13.53
CA LEU A 18 -3.28 -19.27 13.72
C LEU A 18 -2.53 -19.18 12.37
N PHE A 19 -3.01 -19.84 11.34
CA PHE A 19 -2.43 -19.74 10.00
C PHE A 19 -2.54 -18.32 9.44
N SER A 20 -3.72 -17.69 9.54
CA SER A 20 -3.89 -16.29 9.10
C SER A 20 -3.03 -15.32 9.93
N PHE A 21 -2.79 -15.64 11.21
CA PHE A 21 -1.90 -14.87 12.05
C PHE A 21 -0.43 -14.98 11.61
N ILE A 22 0.02 -16.17 11.20
CA ILE A 22 1.36 -16.35 10.64
C ILE A 22 1.50 -15.48 9.36
N ILE A 23 0.51 -15.50 8.48
CA ILE A 23 0.49 -14.64 7.29
C ILE A 23 0.58 -13.16 7.69
N PHE A 24 -0.19 -12.74 8.69
CA PHE A 24 -0.13 -11.37 9.21
C PHE A 24 1.27 -10.99 9.67
N MET A 25 1.93 -11.85 10.46
CA MET A 25 3.29 -11.62 10.96
C MET A 25 4.29 -11.52 9.81
N VAL A 26 4.20 -12.39 8.81
CA VAL A 26 5.05 -12.35 7.62
C VAL A 26 4.83 -11.05 6.84
N MET A 27 3.57 -10.65 6.62
CA MET A 27 3.26 -9.38 5.96
C MET A 27 3.78 -8.18 6.75
N LEU A 28 3.60 -8.16 8.07
CA LEU A 28 4.17 -7.10 8.91
C LEU A 28 5.69 -7.04 8.76
N ILE A 29 6.39 -8.17 8.80
CA ILE A 29 7.83 -8.20 8.60
C ILE A 29 8.19 -7.63 7.22
N ILE A 30 7.57 -8.08 6.14
CA ILE A 30 7.87 -7.63 4.78
C ILE A 30 7.63 -6.13 4.61
N PHE A 31 6.50 -5.63 5.09
CA PHE A 31 6.09 -4.24 4.85
C PHE A 31 6.60 -3.25 5.88
N THR A 32 6.92 -3.68 7.13
CA THR A 32 7.48 -2.81 8.15
C THR A 32 8.99 -2.93 8.35
N SER A 33 9.62 -4.06 7.95
CA SER A 33 11.09 -4.21 7.91
C SER A 33 11.73 -3.43 6.77
N SER A 34 10.95 -2.73 5.98
CA SER A 34 11.50 -1.87 4.96
C SER A 34 12.33 -0.77 5.60
N LYS A 35 13.64 -1.00 5.58
CA LYS A 35 14.66 0.04 5.57
C LYS A 35 14.98 0.73 6.90
N ASP A 36 15.53 -0.01 7.84
CA ASP A 36 16.73 0.48 8.52
C ASP A 36 17.96 0.27 7.60
N ASN A 37 17.79 0.48 6.33
CA ASN A 37 18.92 0.90 5.58
C ASN A 37 19.16 2.34 6.02
N ASN A 38 20.22 2.56 6.80
CA ASN A 38 21.12 3.66 6.54
C ASN A 38 21.43 3.53 5.06
N VAL A 39 20.56 4.03 4.22
CA VAL A 39 20.88 4.33 2.85
C VAL A 39 21.83 5.51 3.02
N GLU A 40 23.13 5.20 3.26
CA GLU A 40 24.14 6.02 2.62
C GLU A 40 23.56 6.19 1.22
N PHE A 41 23.14 7.38 0.92
CA PHE A 41 22.68 7.73 -0.42
C PHE A 41 23.90 7.60 -1.32
N LYS A 42 24.22 6.36 -1.70
CA LYS A 42 25.19 6.12 -2.77
C LYS A 42 24.46 6.55 -4.02
N PRO A 43 24.86 7.65 -4.61
CA PRO A 43 24.24 8.12 -5.83
C PRO A 43 24.25 6.96 -6.82
N MET A 44 23.07 6.53 -7.25
CA MET A 44 22.91 5.42 -8.17
C MET A 44 23.59 5.81 -9.49
N LYS A 45 24.60 5.07 -9.89
CA LYS A 45 25.27 5.29 -11.17
C LYS A 45 24.30 4.94 -12.29
N LEU A 46 23.97 5.92 -13.11
CA LEU A 46 23.07 5.77 -14.26
C LEU A 46 23.89 5.41 -15.51
N ASP A 47 23.39 4.51 -16.32
CA ASP A 47 23.99 4.18 -17.61
C ASP A 47 23.56 5.22 -18.64
N LEU A 48 24.47 6.11 -18.99
CA LEU A 48 24.26 7.24 -19.91
C LEU A 48 25.04 7.02 -21.19
N MET A 49 24.43 7.38 -22.32
CA MET A 49 25.14 7.49 -23.59
C MET A 49 25.15 8.94 -24.03
N ILE A 50 26.33 9.46 -24.35
CA ILE A 50 26.56 10.87 -24.66
C ILE A 50 27.15 11.00 -26.07
N ASN A 51 26.55 11.86 -26.88
CA ASN A 51 27.13 12.35 -28.12
C ASN A 51 27.56 13.80 -27.97
N ASP A 52 28.86 14.04 -27.97
CA ASP A 52 29.42 15.39 -27.94
C ASP A 52 29.64 15.93 -29.36
N GLU A 53 28.80 16.85 -29.80
CA GLU A 53 28.95 17.54 -31.08
C GLU A 53 29.79 18.80 -31.01
N ASP A 54 30.04 19.30 -29.79
CA ASP A 54 30.79 20.55 -29.58
C ASP A 54 32.30 20.31 -29.49
N LYS A 55 32.70 19.26 -28.74
CA LYS A 55 34.09 18.86 -28.51
C LYS A 55 34.98 19.98 -27.88
N SER A 56 34.36 20.95 -27.25
CA SER A 56 35.08 22.04 -26.54
C SER A 56 35.64 21.56 -25.20
N GLU A 57 36.45 22.38 -24.56
CA GLU A 57 36.93 22.07 -23.21
C GLU A 57 35.79 22.06 -22.21
N GLU A 58 34.80 22.93 -22.38
CA GLU A 58 33.63 22.99 -21.54
C GLU A 58 32.72 21.74 -21.67
N SER A 59 32.55 21.20 -22.90
CA SER A 59 31.79 19.96 -23.11
C SER A 59 32.51 18.74 -22.52
N LYS A 60 33.84 18.68 -22.67
CA LYS A 60 34.67 17.63 -22.04
C LYS A 60 34.63 17.68 -20.53
N ALA A 61 34.64 18.88 -19.93
CA ALA A 61 34.53 19.06 -18.51
C ALA A 61 33.20 18.54 -17.96
N LEU A 62 32.09 18.78 -18.68
CA LEU A 62 30.76 18.19 -18.35
C LEU A 62 30.78 16.67 -18.44
N ILE A 63 31.37 16.11 -19.50
CA ILE A 63 31.45 14.64 -19.66
C ILE A 63 32.29 14.04 -18.53
N ASN A 64 33.40 14.62 -18.16
CA ASN A 64 34.23 14.15 -17.05
C ASN A 64 33.48 14.20 -15.72
N TYR A 65 32.74 15.27 -15.43
CA TYR A 65 31.88 15.37 -14.27
C TYR A 65 30.82 14.25 -14.24
N LEU A 66 30.20 13.95 -15.38
CA LEU A 66 29.21 12.88 -15.47
C LEU A 66 29.83 11.48 -15.36
N LYS A 67 31.04 11.25 -15.88
CA LYS A 67 31.78 9.98 -15.75
C LYS A 67 32.14 9.65 -14.30
N GLU A 68 32.36 10.63 -13.46
CA GLU A 68 32.63 10.40 -12.05
C GLU A 68 31.39 9.94 -11.28
N LYS A 69 30.24 10.46 -11.66
CA LYS A 69 28.97 10.17 -10.98
C LYS A 69 28.17 9.03 -11.60
N HIS A 70 28.33 8.78 -12.89
CA HIS A 70 27.54 7.87 -13.69
C HIS A 70 28.40 6.98 -14.59
N ASN A 71 27.81 5.93 -15.14
CA ASN A 71 28.44 5.11 -16.16
C ASN A 71 28.20 5.77 -17.53
N VAL A 72 29.19 6.43 -18.08
CA VAL A 72 29.06 7.17 -19.34
C VAL A 72 29.77 6.46 -20.47
N LYS A 73 29.04 6.23 -21.57
CA LYS A 73 29.59 5.79 -22.86
C LYS A 73 29.47 6.95 -23.86
N GLU A 74 30.58 7.27 -24.52
CA GLU A 74 30.60 8.29 -25.58
C GLU A 74 30.43 7.61 -26.91
N GLU A 75 29.24 7.74 -27.50
CA GLU A 75 28.92 7.14 -28.81
C GLU A 75 27.84 7.95 -29.51
N LYS A 76 28.03 8.14 -30.83
CA LYS A 76 27.05 8.77 -31.69
C LYS A 76 26.15 7.71 -32.29
N ILE A 77 24.89 7.66 -31.88
CA ILE A 77 23.86 6.77 -32.43
C ILE A 77 22.69 7.58 -32.98
N THR A 78 21.86 6.95 -33.77
CA THR A 78 20.61 7.56 -34.28
C THR A 78 19.57 7.63 -33.16
N GLU A 79 18.64 8.58 -33.25
CA GLU A 79 17.55 8.73 -32.28
C GLU A 79 16.69 7.46 -32.20
N SER A 80 16.50 6.76 -33.33
CA SER A 80 15.76 5.50 -33.36
C SER A 80 16.47 4.39 -32.58
N GLU A 81 17.78 4.32 -32.70
CA GLU A 81 18.62 3.35 -31.99
C GLU A 81 18.70 3.67 -30.49
N ALA A 82 18.81 4.96 -30.13
CA ALA A 82 18.74 5.40 -28.74
C ALA A 82 17.41 5.02 -28.08
N LYS A 83 16.28 5.22 -28.76
CA LYS A 83 14.96 4.79 -28.29
C LYS A 83 14.91 3.28 -28.07
N LYS A 84 15.47 2.48 -28.98
CA LYS A 84 15.53 1.03 -28.84
C LYS A 84 16.35 0.62 -27.62
N GLN A 85 17.54 1.19 -27.44
CA GLN A 85 18.41 0.87 -26.30
C GLN A 85 17.80 1.29 -24.95
N ILE A 86 17.05 2.38 -24.91
CA ILE A 86 16.29 2.82 -23.73
C ILE A 86 15.18 1.82 -23.39
N VAL A 87 14.43 1.35 -24.39
CA VAL A 87 13.36 0.35 -24.21
C VAL A 87 13.92 -1.02 -23.79
N GLU A 88 15.13 -1.37 -24.23
CA GLU A 88 15.84 -2.59 -23.84
C GLU A 88 16.58 -2.47 -22.50
N ASP A 89 16.39 -1.38 -21.76
CA ASP A 89 17.07 -1.07 -20.48
C ASP A 89 18.60 -1.12 -20.53
N LYS A 90 19.21 -0.94 -21.72
CA LYS A 90 20.66 -0.87 -21.90
C LYS A 90 21.26 0.48 -21.52
N ILE A 91 20.50 1.53 -21.68
CA ILE A 91 20.82 2.89 -21.25
C ILE A 91 19.58 3.56 -20.64
N ILE A 92 19.80 4.41 -19.66
CA ILE A 92 18.70 5.17 -19.02
C ILE A 92 18.40 6.45 -19.78
N ALA A 93 19.41 7.07 -20.37
CA ALA A 93 19.25 8.28 -21.19
C ALA A 93 20.32 8.39 -22.27
N TYR A 94 19.91 8.97 -23.40
CA TYR A 94 20.79 9.43 -24.46
C TYR A 94 20.86 10.95 -24.44
N MET A 95 22.05 11.51 -24.35
CA MET A 95 22.31 12.95 -24.24
C MET A 95 23.13 13.42 -25.43
N VAL A 96 22.73 14.55 -26.02
CA VAL A 96 23.49 15.22 -27.07
C VAL A 96 23.92 16.60 -26.58
N ILE A 97 25.21 16.85 -26.55
CA ILE A 97 25.80 18.19 -26.30
C ILE A 97 25.84 18.90 -27.63
N ASN A 98 25.08 19.96 -27.78
CA ASN A 98 24.92 20.67 -29.05
C ASN A 98 26.13 21.54 -29.35
N LYS A 99 26.44 21.77 -30.62
CA LYS A 99 27.51 22.70 -31.07
C LYS A 99 27.34 24.09 -30.46
N ASN A 100 28.44 24.75 -30.21
CA ASN A 100 28.51 26.04 -29.53
C ASN A 100 27.94 25.98 -28.10
N PHE A 101 28.27 24.94 -27.36
CA PHE A 101 27.77 24.65 -26.01
C PHE A 101 27.86 25.86 -25.06
N LYS A 102 29.07 26.48 -24.97
CA LYS A 102 29.30 27.66 -24.12
C LYS A 102 28.42 28.85 -24.51
N GLN A 103 28.35 29.17 -25.81
CA GLN A 103 27.53 30.29 -26.28
C GLN A 103 26.03 30.05 -26.09
N ASN A 104 25.58 28.78 -26.27
CA ASN A 104 24.20 28.40 -26.03
C ASN A 104 23.83 28.54 -24.55
N LEU A 105 24.76 28.20 -23.63
CA LEU A 105 24.58 28.40 -22.21
C LEU A 105 24.44 29.88 -21.85
N LEU A 106 25.38 30.72 -22.33
CA LEU A 106 25.37 32.18 -22.08
C LEU A 106 24.12 32.86 -22.61
N ASN A 107 23.63 32.43 -23.78
CA ASN A 107 22.47 33.01 -24.45
C ASN A 107 21.12 32.32 -24.03
N ASN A 108 21.11 31.49 -23.01
CA ASN A 108 19.91 30.77 -22.53
C ASN A 108 19.25 29.91 -23.64
N LYS A 109 20.05 29.42 -24.59
CA LYS A 109 19.61 28.52 -25.65
C LYS A 109 19.78 27.05 -25.23
N LYS A 110 19.19 26.15 -25.98
CA LYS A 110 19.26 24.71 -25.70
C LYS A 110 20.67 24.17 -25.95
N ALA A 111 21.49 24.11 -24.89
CA ALA A 111 22.86 23.62 -24.93
C ALA A 111 22.94 22.07 -24.89
N ILE A 112 21.99 21.40 -24.28
CA ILE A 112 21.92 19.94 -24.13
C ILE A 112 20.52 19.45 -24.54
N SER A 113 20.47 18.34 -25.29
CA SER A 113 19.26 17.61 -25.62
C SER A 113 19.29 16.24 -24.92
N ILE A 114 18.22 15.85 -24.25
CA ILE A 114 18.13 14.59 -23.50
C ILE A 114 16.93 13.81 -24.04
N LEU A 115 17.18 12.59 -24.46
CA LEU A 115 16.17 11.58 -24.79
C LEU A 115 16.14 10.57 -23.64
N ALA A 116 14.98 10.43 -22.98
CA ALA A 116 14.82 9.57 -21.82
C ALA A 116 13.33 9.18 -21.65
N PRO A 117 13.01 8.12 -20.91
CA PRO A 117 11.64 7.77 -20.60
C PRO A 117 10.95 8.89 -19.81
N THR A 118 9.67 9.13 -20.11
CA THR A 118 8.88 10.12 -19.39
C THR A 118 8.57 9.65 -17.95
N LYS A 119 8.87 10.49 -16.95
CA LYS A 119 8.46 10.34 -15.54
C LYS A 119 9.13 9.23 -14.72
N THR A 120 10.41 8.98 -14.90
CA THR A 120 11.18 8.16 -13.94
C THR A 120 11.90 9.06 -12.94
N SER A 121 11.98 8.63 -11.66
CA SER A 121 12.70 9.34 -10.60
C SER A 121 14.16 9.59 -10.98
N TYR A 122 14.79 8.64 -11.67
CA TYR A 122 16.19 8.72 -12.14
C TYR A 122 16.43 9.90 -13.08
N ILE A 123 15.51 10.17 -14.00
CA ILE A 123 15.63 11.30 -14.93
C ILE A 123 15.46 12.64 -14.21
N THR A 124 14.65 12.66 -13.16
CA THR A 124 14.52 13.86 -12.32
C THR A 124 15.82 14.16 -11.59
N PHE A 125 16.51 13.16 -11.03
CA PHE A 125 17.82 13.33 -10.40
C PHE A 125 18.89 13.78 -11.42
N LEU A 126 18.96 13.14 -12.58
CA LEU A 126 19.87 13.55 -13.65
C LEU A 126 19.66 15.02 -14.07
N LYS A 127 18.40 15.45 -14.20
CA LYS A 127 18.07 16.85 -14.53
C LYS A 127 18.50 17.82 -13.44
N ILE A 128 18.35 17.45 -12.16
CA ILE A 128 18.79 18.28 -11.03
C ILE A 128 20.31 18.39 -11.02
N ASP A 129 21.03 17.28 -11.20
CA ASP A 129 22.49 17.26 -11.27
C ASP A 129 23.01 18.11 -12.43
N LEU A 130 22.45 17.94 -13.61
CA LEU A 130 22.80 18.75 -14.78
C LEU A 130 22.51 20.24 -14.57
N LYS A 131 21.33 20.57 -14.03
CA LYS A 131 20.97 21.98 -13.76
C LYS A 131 21.90 22.60 -12.75
N SER A 132 22.30 21.88 -11.72
CA SER A 132 23.29 22.36 -10.75
C SER A 132 24.62 22.61 -11.40
N TYR A 133 25.16 21.64 -12.15
CA TYR A 133 26.44 21.81 -12.88
C TYR A 133 26.38 23.00 -13.83
N LEU A 134 25.33 23.13 -14.64
CA LEU A 134 25.21 24.23 -15.61
C LEU A 134 25.10 25.60 -14.95
N ASN A 135 24.37 25.70 -13.84
CA ASN A 135 24.27 26.96 -13.08
C ASN A 135 25.62 27.37 -12.48
N TYR A 136 26.38 26.42 -11.92
CA TYR A 136 27.74 26.71 -11.41
C TYR A 136 28.71 27.09 -12.53
N THR A 137 28.66 26.37 -13.68
CA THR A 137 29.47 26.70 -14.85
C THR A 137 29.16 28.09 -15.39
N LEU A 138 27.88 28.47 -15.47
CA LEU A 138 27.48 29.83 -15.84
C LEU A 138 28.02 30.88 -14.86
N SER A 139 27.96 30.63 -13.57
CA SER A 139 28.48 31.54 -12.53
C SER A 139 29.97 31.66 -12.63
N ALA A 140 30.70 30.56 -12.88
CA ALA A 140 32.14 30.56 -13.06
C ALA A 140 32.58 31.36 -14.30
N ILE A 141 31.91 31.15 -15.44
CA ILE A 141 32.17 31.90 -16.68
C ILE A 141 31.97 33.41 -16.45
N ASN A 142 30.90 33.80 -15.75
CA ASN A 142 30.59 35.19 -15.46
C ASN A 142 31.56 35.84 -14.45
N SER A 143 32.22 35.04 -13.61
CA SER A 143 33.12 35.51 -12.54
C SER A 143 34.59 35.29 -12.85
N ASN A 144 34.94 34.81 -14.04
CA ASN A 144 36.31 34.43 -14.45
C ASN A 144 37.00 33.44 -13.51
N VAL A 145 36.22 32.52 -12.88
CA VAL A 145 36.74 31.47 -12.00
C VAL A 145 37.09 30.23 -12.83
N ASP A 146 38.16 29.53 -12.47
CA ASP A 146 38.61 28.32 -13.15
C ASP A 146 37.56 27.19 -13.03
N GLN A 147 37.28 26.53 -14.15
CA GLN A 147 36.32 25.39 -14.21
C GLN A 147 36.71 24.25 -13.28
N GLN A 148 38.02 24.01 -13.04
CA GLN A 148 38.49 22.96 -12.14
C GLN A 148 38.09 23.26 -10.68
N GLU A 149 38.05 24.51 -10.29
CA GLU A 149 37.63 24.94 -8.96
C GLU A 149 36.10 24.73 -8.76
N VAL A 150 35.31 24.95 -9.82
CA VAL A 150 33.86 24.63 -9.83
C VAL A 150 33.63 23.15 -9.63
N ILE A 151 34.32 22.29 -10.36
CA ILE A 151 34.22 20.84 -10.23
C ILE A 151 34.62 20.37 -8.81
N ASN A 152 35.68 20.91 -8.26
CA ASN A 152 36.14 20.59 -6.92
C ASN A 152 35.15 21.06 -5.83
N THR A 153 34.47 22.18 -6.06
CA THR A 153 33.42 22.67 -5.16
C THR A 153 32.17 21.80 -5.21
N LEU A 154 31.79 21.31 -6.38
CA LEU A 154 30.68 20.36 -6.56
C LEU A 154 30.99 18.96 -6.02
N LYS A 155 32.26 18.60 -5.88
CA LYS A 155 32.73 17.33 -5.28
C LYS A 155 32.76 17.35 -3.75
N LYS A 156 32.77 18.54 -3.12
CA LYS A 156 32.71 18.59 -1.65
C LYS A 156 31.40 18.01 -1.18
N GLU A 157 31.46 16.83 -0.56
CA GLU A 157 30.34 16.29 0.19
C GLU A 157 29.99 17.31 1.29
N ILE A 158 28.77 17.83 1.18
CA ILE A 158 28.22 18.66 2.25
C ILE A 158 27.75 17.63 3.31
N ASP A 159 28.46 17.57 4.43
CA ASP A 159 28.01 16.81 5.59
C ASP A 159 26.74 17.47 6.15
N VAL A 160 25.61 17.04 5.62
CA VAL A 160 24.30 17.49 6.09
C VAL A 160 23.95 16.66 7.31
N LYS A 161 24.34 17.13 8.49
CA LYS A 161 23.78 16.62 9.73
C LYS A 161 22.30 17.01 9.79
N ILE A 162 21.43 16.04 9.57
CA ILE A 162 20.00 16.22 9.85
C ILE A 162 19.85 16.40 11.36
N ILE A 163 19.68 17.66 11.79
CA ILE A 163 19.65 18.04 13.22
C ILE A 163 18.35 17.59 13.91
N ASP A 164 17.28 17.29 13.18
CA ASP A 164 15.98 16.91 13.76
C ASP A 164 15.65 15.43 13.59
N THR A 165 16.37 14.60 14.35
CA THR A 165 16.07 13.17 14.49
C THR A 165 14.69 12.91 15.09
N LYS A 166 14.09 13.86 15.83
CA LYS A 166 12.76 13.70 16.43
C LYS A 166 11.66 13.74 15.37
N LEU A 167 11.67 14.73 14.48
CA LEU A 167 10.70 14.83 13.39
C LEU A 167 10.79 13.62 12.43
N TYR A 168 12.01 13.23 12.07
CA TYR A 168 12.22 12.04 11.23
C TYR A 168 11.69 10.76 11.90
N ASN A 169 11.96 10.56 13.18
CA ASN A 169 11.48 9.41 13.93
C ASN A 169 9.96 9.43 14.12
N GLN A 170 9.35 10.61 14.25
CA GLN A 170 7.89 10.76 14.30
C GLN A 170 7.23 10.41 12.97
N GLU A 171 7.76 10.89 11.84
CA GLU A 171 7.23 10.55 10.51
C GLU A 171 7.39 9.05 10.22
N LYS A 172 8.56 8.47 10.50
CA LYS A 172 8.81 7.04 10.37
C LYS A 172 7.88 6.20 11.27
N GLY A 173 7.64 6.65 12.50
CA GLY A 173 6.67 6.03 13.41
C GLY A 173 5.25 6.08 12.87
N LYS A 174 4.83 7.19 12.28
CA LYS A 174 3.51 7.35 11.67
C LYS A 174 3.34 6.48 10.42
N GLU A 175 4.37 6.36 9.60
CA GLU A 175 4.36 5.48 8.42
C GLU A 175 4.24 4.00 8.83
N ALA A 176 5.02 3.56 9.82
CA ALA A 176 4.94 2.21 10.37
C ALA A 176 3.57 1.92 11.00
N PHE A 177 2.99 2.87 11.72
CA PHE A 177 1.64 2.80 12.27
C PHE A 177 0.60 2.64 11.16
N ASN A 178 0.62 3.50 10.15
CA ASN A 178 -0.32 3.43 9.03
C ASN A 178 -0.21 2.08 8.31
N THR A 179 1.00 1.64 7.98
CA THR A 179 1.24 0.36 7.31
C THR A 179 0.74 -0.82 8.15
N THR A 180 0.98 -0.80 9.46
CA THR A 180 0.50 -1.85 10.36
C THR A 180 -1.02 -1.95 10.37
N PHE A 181 -1.72 -0.82 10.48
CA PHE A 181 -3.19 -0.81 10.53
C PHE A 181 -3.84 -1.07 9.17
N LEU A 182 -3.18 -0.72 8.06
CA LEU A 182 -3.60 -1.12 6.71
C LEU A 182 -3.60 -2.65 6.56
N ILE A 183 -2.48 -3.30 6.90
CA ILE A 183 -2.35 -4.76 6.83
C ILE A 183 -3.31 -5.43 7.81
N LEU A 184 -3.40 -4.90 9.04
CA LEU A 184 -4.33 -5.38 10.06
C LEU A 184 -5.77 -5.40 9.55
N SER A 185 -6.24 -4.31 8.92
CA SER A 185 -7.60 -4.22 8.41
C SER A 185 -7.91 -5.30 7.38
N TYR A 186 -7.01 -5.58 6.45
CA TYR A 186 -7.17 -6.64 5.45
C TYR A 186 -7.24 -8.03 6.10
N ILE A 187 -6.28 -8.36 6.96
CA ILE A 187 -6.17 -9.69 7.56
C ILE A 187 -7.32 -9.99 8.52
N VAL A 188 -7.68 -9.02 9.38
CA VAL A 188 -8.82 -9.18 10.31
C VAL A 188 -10.11 -9.42 9.53
N PHE A 189 -10.35 -8.61 8.50
CA PHE A 189 -11.55 -8.72 7.68
C PHE A 189 -11.64 -10.09 6.99
N MET A 190 -10.58 -10.49 6.29
CA MET A 190 -10.50 -11.79 5.61
C MET A 190 -10.64 -12.96 6.60
N SER A 191 -9.99 -12.89 7.77
CA SER A 191 -9.98 -13.95 8.77
C SER A 191 -11.36 -14.17 9.40
N ILE A 192 -12.05 -13.09 9.77
CA ILE A 192 -13.38 -13.16 10.36
C ILE A 192 -14.37 -13.78 9.39
N ILE A 193 -14.37 -13.34 8.13
CA ILE A 193 -15.24 -13.90 7.10
C ILE A 193 -14.97 -15.40 6.91
N SER A 194 -13.70 -15.78 6.78
CA SER A 194 -13.30 -17.18 6.59
C SER A 194 -13.74 -18.07 7.76
N ILE A 195 -13.57 -17.62 9.00
CA ILE A 195 -14.01 -18.35 10.18
C ILE A 195 -15.53 -18.52 10.21
N ILE A 196 -16.29 -17.47 9.90
CA ILE A 196 -17.75 -17.53 9.84
C ILE A 196 -18.19 -18.55 8.78
N ILE A 197 -17.60 -18.51 7.60
CA ILE A 197 -17.89 -19.46 6.52
C ILE A 197 -17.68 -20.91 7.00
N ASN A 198 -16.53 -21.18 7.62
CA ASN A 198 -16.17 -22.52 8.07
C ASN A 198 -17.09 -23.03 9.21
N ILE A 199 -17.42 -22.17 10.17
CA ILE A 199 -18.32 -22.55 11.27
C ILE A 199 -19.74 -22.78 10.77
N ASP A 200 -20.26 -21.88 9.94
CA ASP A 200 -21.62 -22.01 9.40
C ASP A 200 -21.77 -23.26 8.49
N ALA A 201 -20.68 -23.63 7.80
CA ALA A 201 -20.64 -24.86 7.03
C ALA A 201 -20.78 -26.11 7.93
N GLU A 202 -20.13 -26.14 9.09
CA GLU A 202 -20.30 -27.21 10.06
C GLU A 202 -21.74 -27.24 10.60
N PHE A 203 -22.39 -26.10 10.83
CA PHE A 203 -23.79 -26.04 11.25
C PHE A 203 -24.78 -26.49 10.19
N LYS A 204 -24.42 -26.40 8.91
CA LYS A 204 -25.27 -26.88 7.79
C LYS A 204 -25.16 -28.39 7.55
N LYS A 205 -24.32 -29.12 8.29
CA LYS A 205 -24.33 -30.61 8.22
C LYS A 205 -25.66 -31.17 8.67
N GLU A 206 -26.15 -32.13 7.93
CA GLU A 206 -27.48 -32.70 8.11
C GLU A 206 -27.75 -33.18 9.55
N SER A 207 -26.75 -33.79 10.20
CA SER A 207 -26.83 -34.25 11.58
C SER A 207 -27.09 -33.13 12.59
N LEU A 208 -26.49 -31.92 12.36
CA LEU A 208 -26.69 -30.76 13.23
C LEU A 208 -28.01 -30.05 12.90
N LEU A 209 -28.39 -29.96 11.63
CA LEU A 209 -29.68 -29.39 11.22
C LEU A 209 -30.84 -30.15 11.81
N LYS A 210 -30.82 -31.50 11.76
CA LYS A 210 -31.87 -32.38 12.39
C LYS A 210 -31.94 -32.11 13.90
N ARG A 211 -30.83 -32.02 14.61
CA ARG A 211 -30.80 -31.70 16.05
C ARG A 211 -31.30 -30.29 16.37
N MET A 212 -31.03 -29.33 15.51
CA MET A 212 -31.52 -27.96 15.67
C MET A 212 -33.02 -27.86 15.42
N ALA A 213 -33.56 -28.59 14.45
CA ALA A 213 -34.97 -28.66 14.17
C ALA A 213 -35.78 -29.30 15.33
N LEU A 214 -35.19 -30.28 16.01
CA LEU A 214 -35.79 -30.94 17.20
C LEU A 214 -35.54 -30.16 18.51
N SER A 215 -34.82 -29.04 18.44
CA SER A 215 -34.54 -28.23 19.61
C SER A 215 -35.76 -27.41 20.05
N PRO A 216 -36.00 -27.25 21.37
CA PRO A 216 -37.11 -26.44 21.90
C PRO A 216 -36.93 -24.92 21.62
N TYR A 217 -35.79 -24.50 21.08
CA TYR A 217 -35.50 -23.09 20.79
C TYR A 217 -36.13 -22.64 19.48
N SER A 218 -36.81 -21.50 19.50
CA SER A 218 -37.35 -20.90 18.29
C SER A 218 -36.23 -20.52 17.30
N GLN A 219 -36.54 -20.50 16.00
CA GLN A 219 -35.54 -20.09 14.98
C GLN A 219 -34.93 -18.70 15.25
N LYS A 220 -35.71 -17.75 15.77
CA LYS A 220 -35.24 -16.43 16.16
C LYS A 220 -34.19 -16.53 17.26
N SER A 221 -34.43 -17.34 18.30
CA SER A 221 -33.49 -17.58 19.40
C SER A 221 -32.19 -18.26 18.91
N GLN A 222 -32.33 -19.20 17.98
CA GLN A 222 -31.17 -19.86 17.36
C GLN A 222 -30.30 -18.90 16.60
N THR A 223 -30.89 -18.06 15.74
CA THR A 223 -30.18 -17.04 14.97
C THR A 223 -29.52 -16.00 15.88
N LEU A 224 -30.21 -15.55 16.94
CA LEU A 224 -29.62 -14.59 17.91
C LEU A 224 -28.41 -15.20 18.63
N GLN A 225 -28.48 -16.47 19.08
CA GLN A 225 -27.34 -17.12 19.71
C GLN A 225 -26.15 -17.31 18.78
N GLN A 226 -26.38 -17.59 17.49
CA GLN A 226 -25.32 -17.63 16.46
C GLN A 226 -24.67 -16.26 16.29
N PHE A 227 -25.50 -15.22 16.14
CA PHE A 227 -25.00 -13.85 15.96
C PHE A 227 -24.18 -13.36 17.16
N LEU A 228 -24.64 -13.63 18.39
CA LEU A 228 -23.87 -13.30 19.60
C LEU A 228 -22.53 -14.05 19.66
N ALA A 229 -22.51 -15.32 19.24
CA ALA A 229 -21.27 -16.08 19.15
C ALA A 229 -20.29 -15.48 18.11
N GLN A 230 -20.80 -15.07 16.96
CA GLN A 230 -20.00 -14.42 15.91
C GLN A 230 -19.40 -13.09 16.39
N ILE A 231 -20.16 -12.28 17.13
CA ILE A 231 -19.66 -11.03 17.73
C ILE A 231 -18.51 -11.34 18.69
N ILE A 232 -18.68 -12.31 19.59
CA ILE A 232 -17.63 -12.66 20.56
C ILE A 232 -16.39 -13.18 19.85
N ILE A 233 -16.53 -14.04 18.85
CA ILE A 233 -15.42 -14.57 18.07
C ILE A 233 -14.69 -13.43 17.34
N SER A 234 -15.44 -12.50 16.74
CA SER A 234 -14.83 -11.37 16.03
C SER A 234 -14.06 -10.44 16.98
N ILE A 235 -14.58 -10.18 18.18
CA ILE A 235 -13.90 -9.42 19.23
C ILE A 235 -12.62 -10.14 19.65
N LEU A 236 -12.65 -11.45 19.89
CA LEU A 236 -11.47 -12.23 20.28
C LEU A 236 -10.38 -12.20 19.21
N ILE A 237 -10.75 -12.41 17.95
CA ILE A 237 -9.82 -12.36 16.82
C ILE A 237 -9.24 -10.96 16.69
N SER A 238 -10.09 -9.93 16.64
CA SER A 238 -9.64 -8.54 16.50
C SER A 238 -8.73 -8.11 17.66
N SER A 239 -9.07 -8.47 18.91
CA SER A 239 -8.24 -8.17 20.07
C SER A 239 -6.87 -8.84 19.99
N PHE A 240 -6.80 -10.08 19.55
CA PHE A 240 -5.55 -10.80 19.38
C PHE A 240 -4.62 -10.12 18.38
N TYR A 241 -5.15 -9.71 17.21
CA TYR A 241 -4.37 -8.97 16.21
C TYR A 241 -4.01 -7.56 16.66
N LEU A 242 -4.93 -6.86 17.37
CA LEU A 242 -4.68 -5.52 17.89
C LEU A 242 -3.54 -5.50 18.92
N VAL A 243 -3.48 -6.47 19.84
CA VAL A 243 -2.39 -6.55 20.83
C VAL A 243 -1.04 -6.59 20.14
N VAL A 244 -0.88 -7.41 19.10
CA VAL A 244 0.37 -7.51 18.34
C VAL A 244 0.64 -6.23 17.55
N SER A 245 -0.38 -5.62 16.96
CA SER A 245 -0.22 -4.38 16.21
C SER A 245 0.21 -3.22 17.10
N ILE A 246 -0.42 -3.07 18.26
CA ILE A 246 -0.11 -2.02 19.25
C ILE A 246 1.29 -2.19 19.83
N SER A 247 1.74 -3.44 20.08
CA SER A 247 3.10 -3.69 20.61
C SER A 247 4.22 -3.23 19.65
N ARG A 248 3.91 -2.98 18.38
CA ARG A 248 4.86 -2.49 17.38
C ARG A 248 4.76 -0.98 17.12
N VAL A 249 3.80 -0.31 17.75
CA VAL A 249 3.61 1.13 17.59
C VAL A 249 4.64 1.88 18.44
N ASN A 250 5.29 2.88 17.83
CA ASN A 250 6.25 3.73 18.52
C ASN A 250 5.52 4.67 19.52
N GLU A 251 6.19 5.05 20.59
CA GLU A 251 5.70 5.99 21.62
C GLU A 251 5.34 7.38 21.07
N SER A 252 5.80 7.70 19.85
CA SER A 252 5.49 8.96 19.18
C SER A 252 4.02 9.12 18.71
N ILE A 253 3.25 8.01 18.70
CA ILE A 253 1.85 8.02 18.28
C ILE A 253 0.96 8.46 19.44
N ALA A 254 0.03 9.37 19.17
CA ALA A 254 -0.91 9.83 20.18
C ALA A 254 -1.78 8.68 20.72
N LYS A 255 -1.93 8.58 22.04
CA LYS A 255 -2.76 7.54 22.66
C LYS A 255 -4.21 7.59 22.18
N ILE A 256 -4.72 8.78 21.86
CA ILE A 256 -6.07 8.96 21.34
C ILE A 256 -6.24 8.32 19.96
N ASP A 257 -5.22 8.37 19.09
CA ASP A 257 -5.25 7.74 17.77
C ASP A 257 -5.33 6.22 17.89
N LEU A 258 -4.61 5.64 18.86
CA LEU A 258 -4.69 4.21 19.16
C LEU A 258 -6.09 3.80 19.63
N VAL A 259 -6.75 4.62 20.44
CA VAL A 259 -8.13 4.36 20.88
C VAL A 259 -9.08 4.38 19.69
N TYR A 260 -9.03 5.42 18.85
CA TYR A 260 -9.87 5.51 17.67
C TYR A 260 -9.64 4.35 16.70
N MET A 261 -8.39 3.97 16.45
CA MET A 261 -8.07 2.85 15.56
C MET A 261 -8.52 1.51 16.13
N SER A 262 -8.38 1.31 17.45
CA SER A 262 -8.88 0.09 18.09
C SER A 262 -10.40 -0.04 17.96
N LEU A 263 -11.14 1.04 18.20
CA LEU A 263 -12.60 1.08 18.00
C LEU A 263 -12.95 0.85 16.52
N ALA A 264 -12.20 1.47 15.59
CA ALA A 264 -12.42 1.28 14.16
C ALA A 264 -12.23 -0.18 13.73
N VAL A 265 -11.23 -0.88 14.24
CA VAL A 265 -11.02 -2.32 13.95
C VAL A 265 -12.19 -3.16 14.45
N PHE A 266 -12.73 -2.91 15.64
CA PHE A 266 -13.91 -3.63 16.14
C PHE A 266 -15.15 -3.35 15.28
N ILE A 267 -15.43 -2.10 14.94
CA ILE A 267 -16.58 -1.75 14.09
C ILE A 267 -16.43 -2.39 12.71
N PHE A 268 -15.22 -2.35 12.13
CA PHE A 268 -14.92 -2.96 10.85
C PHE A 268 -15.09 -4.50 10.90
N SER A 269 -14.78 -5.12 12.03
CA SER A 269 -15.00 -6.54 12.23
C SER A 269 -16.48 -6.95 12.20
N PHE A 270 -17.39 -6.07 12.63
CA PHE A 270 -18.84 -6.31 12.51
C PHE A 270 -19.31 -6.23 11.05
N THR A 271 -18.72 -5.36 10.25
CA THR A 271 -18.97 -5.35 8.79
C THR A 271 -18.51 -6.66 8.15
N ALA A 272 -17.37 -7.22 8.59
CA ALA A 272 -16.91 -8.53 8.13
C ALA A 272 -17.89 -9.66 8.47
N ILE A 273 -18.51 -9.64 9.67
CA ILE A 273 -19.57 -10.60 10.04
C ILE A 273 -20.71 -10.54 9.04
N SER A 274 -21.21 -9.34 8.74
CA SER A 274 -22.35 -9.15 7.84
C SER A 274 -22.05 -9.63 6.41
N LEU A 275 -20.85 -9.33 5.90
CA LEU A 275 -20.40 -9.84 4.60
C LEU A 275 -20.24 -11.37 4.62
N GLY A 276 -19.66 -11.94 5.67
CA GLY A 276 -19.53 -13.38 5.84
C GLY A 276 -20.88 -14.09 5.80
N GLN A 277 -21.90 -13.55 6.48
CA GLN A 277 -23.28 -14.05 6.46
C GLN A 277 -23.91 -13.96 5.05
N LEU A 278 -23.65 -12.86 4.34
CA LEU A 278 -24.07 -12.70 2.95
C LEU A 278 -23.44 -13.80 2.07
N LEU A 279 -22.13 -13.98 2.12
CA LEU A 279 -21.40 -14.96 1.30
C LEU A 279 -21.89 -16.39 1.56
N VAL A 280 -22.11 -16.75 2.83
CA VAL A 280 -22.70 -18.06 3.21
C VAL A 280 -24.12 -18.25 2.68
N SER A 281 -24.87 -17.17 2.40
CA SER A 281 -26.20 -17.25 1.79
C SER A 281 -26.15 -17.54 0.29
N ILE A 282 -25.05 -17.20 -0.39
CA ILE A 282 -24.91 -17.34 -1.85
C ILE A 282 -24.66 -18.79 -2.26
N SER A 283 -23.82 -19.55 -1.53
CA SER A 283 -23.52 -20.95 -1.86
C SER A 283 -23.43 -21.83 -0.62
N LYS A 284 -23.67 -23.11 -0.83
CA LYS A 284 -23.48 -24.16 0.20
C LYS A 284 -22.07 -24.77 0.16
N ASP A 285 -21.36 -24.60 -0.95
CA ASP A 285 -19.99 -25.10 -1.12
C ASP A 285 -18.99 -24.17 -0.43
N VAL A 286 -18.37 -24.67 0.63
CA VAL A 286 -17.40 -23.95 1.46
C VAL A 286 -16.17 -23.49 0.67
N LYS A 287 -15.71 -24.32 -0.27
CA LYS A 287 -14.53 -24.00 -1.09
C LYS A 287 -14.81 -22.82 -2.02
N VAL A 288 -15.98 -22.85 -2.67
CA VAL A 288 -16.45 -21.76 -3.53
C VAL A 288 -16.58 -20.46 -2.73
N VAL A 289 -17.23 -20.51 -1.56
CA VAL A 289 -17.45 -19.32 -0.73
C VAL A 289 -16.14 -18.75 -0.19
N ASN A 290 -15.19 -19.58 0.24
CA ASN A 290 -13.86 -19.14 0.66
C ASN A 290 -13.04 -18.58 -0.52
N GLY A 291 -13.17 -19.17 -1.72
CA GLY A 291 -12.55 -18.62 -2.94
C GLY A 291 -13.07 -17.22 -3.27
N VAL A 292 -14.39 -17.04 -3.22
CA VAL A 292 -15.02 -15.72 -3.42
C VAL A 292 -14.58 -14.73 -2.33
N ASN A 293 -14.54 -15.16 -1.06
CA ASN A 293 -14.03 -14.32 0.03
C ASN A 293 -12.61 -13.84 -0.26
N SER A 294 -11.70 -14.75 -0.59
CA SER A 294 -10.28 -14.41 -0.86
C SER A 294 -10.15 -13.45 -2.05
N ALA A 295 -10.85 -13.72 -3.15
CA ALA A 295 -10.82 -12.85 -4.33
C ALA A 295 -11.42 -11.47 -4.03
N PHE A 296 -12.59 -11.42 -3.40
CA PHE A 296 -13.27 -10.16 -3.09
C PHE A 296 -12.46 -9.30 -2.10
N THR A 297 -11.97 -9.88 -1.02
CA THR A 297 -11.17 -9.13 -0.02
C THR A 297 -9.85 -8.65 -0.60
N LEU A 298 -9.23 -9.43 -1.49
CA LEU A 298 -8.00 -9.02 -2.18
C LEU A 298 -8.26 -7.85 -3.14
N ILE A 299 -9.29 -7.92 -3.98
CA ILE A 299 -9.70 -6.83 -4.88
C ILE A 299 -10.01 -5.58 -4.07
N MET A 300 -10.75 -5.72 -2.97
CA MET A 300 -11.09 -4.64 -2.06
C MET A 300 -9.82 -3.99 -1.48
N ALA A 301 -8.84 -4.76 -1.03
CA ALA A 301 -7.60 -4.25 -0.46
C ALA A 301 -6.74 -3.50 -1.49
N PHE A 302 -6.61 -4.04 -2.71
CA PHE A 302 -5.88 -3.35 -3.78
C PHE A 302 -6.56 -2.05 -4.20
N SER A 303 -7.88 -2.08 -4.43
CA SER A 303 -8.63 -0.91 -4.91
C SER A 303 -8.77 0.19 -3.86
N SER A 304 -8.72 -0.16 -2.58
CA SER A 304 -8.88 0.79 -1.47
C SER A 304 -7.58 1.37 -0.92
N GLY A 305 -6.42 1.01 -1.49
CA GLY A 305 -5.16 1.63 -1.09
C GLY A 305 -4.39 0.92 0.04
N VAL A 306 -4.76 -0.33 0.37
CA VAL A 306 -4.06 -1.10 1.43
C VAL A 306 -2.65 -1.52 0.99
N PHE A 307 -2.51 -2.09 -0.20
CA PHE A 307 -1.22 -2.56 -0.72
C PHE A 307 -0.52 -1.55 -1.62
N LEU A 308 -1.29 -0.70 -2.28
CA LEU A 308 -0.76 0.35 -3.14
C LEU A 308 -1.44 1.68 -2.76
N PRO A 309 -0.69 2.71 -2.33
CA PRO A 309 -1.27 3.99 -1.94
C PRO A 309 -2.22 4.55 -3.02
N MET A 310 -3.37 5.11 -2.60
CA MET A 310 -4.42 5.60 -3.51
C MET A 310 -3.92 6.60 -4.56
N LYS A 311 -2.88 7.38 -4.25
CA LYS A 311 -2.26 8.36 -5.19
C LYS A 311 -1.68 7.72 -6.46
N PHE A 312 -1.42 6.41 -6.45
CA PHE A 312 -0.91 5.65 -7.60
C PHE A 312 -2.00 4.88 -8.35
N LEU A 313 -3.24 4.89 -7.82
CA LEU A 313 -4.35 4.17 -8.43
C LEU A 313 -5.06 5.02 -9.50
N PRO A 314 -5.52 4.42 -10.61
CA PRO A 314 -6.38 5.09 -11.57
C PRO A 314 -7.68 5.57 -10.93
N GLN A 315 -8.18 6.74 -11.34
CA GLN A 315 -9.40 7.34 -10.78
C GLN A 315 -10.63 6.41 -10.86
N GLY A 316 -10.73 5.59 -11.91
CA GLY A 316 -11.79 4.59 -12.07
C GLY A 316 -11.81 3.56 -10.93
N LEU A 317 -10.63 3.04 -10.54
CA LEU A 317 -10.49 2.10 -9.42
C LEU A 317 -10.86 2.75 -8.08
N ILE A 318 -10.43 3.99 -7.85
CA ILE A 318 -10.79 4.75 -6.65
C ILE A 318 -12.31 4.95 -6.58
N ASN A 319 -12.99 5.21 -7.71
CA ASN A 319 -14.45 5.35 -7.71
C ASN A 319 -15.16 4.04 -7.38
N VAL A 320 -14.66 2.90 -7.86
CA VAL A 320 -15.19 1.57 -7.50
C VAL A 320 -14.96 1.26 -6.02
N SER A 321 -13.80 1.61 -5.46
CA SER A 321 -13.49 1.34 -4.05
C SER A 321 -14.43 2.07 -3.07
N LYS A 322 -15.04 3.18 -3.46
CA LYS A 322 -16.06 3.89 -2.65
C LYS A 322 -17.28 3.03 -2.32
N PHE A 323 -17.54 1.97 -3.10
CA PHE A 323 -18.57 0.97 -2.82
C PHE A 323 -18.10 -0.17 -1.91
N MET A 324 -16.92 -0.03 -1.30
CA MET A 324 -16.30 -1.04 -0.45
C MET A 324 -16.03 -0.48 0.95
N PRO A 325 -16.29 -1.24 2.02
CA PRO A 325 -16.10 -0.77 3.40
C PRO A 325 -14.64 -0.44 3.74
N GLN A 326 -13.70 -1.12 3.11
CA GLN A 326 -12.25 -0.93 3.28
C GLN A 326 -11.80 0.49 2.90
N TYR A 327 -12.40 1.09 1.86
CA TYR A 327 -12.09 2.46 1.44
C TYR A 327 -12.24 3.46 2.59
N TYR A 328 -13.33 3.36 3.34
CA TYR A 328 -13.61 4.27 4.46
C TYR A 328 -12.69 4.03 5.66
N PHE A 329 -12.25 2.77 5.87
CA PHE A 329 -11.23 2.47 6.86
C PHE A 329 -9.89 3.14 6.51
N VAL A 330 -9.45 3.01 5.25
CA VAL A 330 -8.20 3.64 4.77
C VAL A 330 -8.29 5.16 4.84
N LYS A 331 -9.42 5.74 4.43
CA LYS A 331 -9.64 7.20 4.53
C LYS A 331 -9.66 7.72 5.96
N PHE A 332 -10.17 6.95 6.90
CA PHE A 332 -10.11 7.29 8.31
C PHE A 332 -8.66 7.21 8.85
N LEU A 333 -7.90 6.22 8.44
CA LEU A 333 -6.50 6.06 8.85
C LEU A 333 -5.59 7.19 8.32
N GLU A 334 -5.88 7.77 7.14
CA GLU A 334 -5.15 8.92 6.59
C GLU A 334 -5.27 10.16 7.49
N GLU A 335 -6.43 10.35 8.14
CA GLU A 335 -6.71 11.49 9.00
C GLU A 335 -7.59 11.06 10.19
N ILE A 336 -6.94 10.78 11.33
CA ILE A 336 -7.60 10.31 12.54
C ILE A 336 -8.11 11.50 13.34
N ASN A 337 -9.42 11.73 13.27
CA ASN A 337 -10.12 12.71 14.10
C ASN A 337 -11.58 12.28 14.34
N PHE A 338 -12.28 12.97 15.24
CA PHE A 338 -13.64 12.62 15.63
C PHE A 338 -14.64 12.70 14.46
N GLU A 339 -14.52 13.70 13.59
CA GLU A 339 -15.42 13.88 12.45
C GLU A 339 -15.24 12.72 11.44
N LYS A 340 -14.00 12.38 11.08
CA LYS A 340 -13.69 11.28 10.20
C LYS A 340 -14.07 9.92 10.81
N PHE A 341 -13.96 9.79 12.15
CA PHE A 341 -14.42 8.61 12.85
C PHE A 341 -15.93 8.42 12.72
N LEU A 342 -16.72 9.49 12.89
CA LEU A 342 -18.18 9.43 12.71
C LEU A 342 -18.57 9.06 11.27
N LEU A 343 -17.88 9.63 10.26
CA LEU A 343 -18.10 9.30 8.85
C LEU A 343 -17.76 7.81 8.59
N PHE A 344 -16.66 7.32 9.17
CA PHE A 344 -16.31 5.92 9.10
C PHE A 344 -17.40 5.04 9.72
N VAL A 345 -17.83 5.32 10.95
CA VAL A 345 -18.88 4.56 11.64
C VAL A 345 -20.18 4.55 10.82
N ALA A 346 -20.61 5.70 10.33
CA ALA A 346 -21.82 5.82 9.51
C ALA A 346 -21.70 4.94 8.24
N SER A 347 -20.54 4.98 7.56
CA SER A 347 -20.31 4.14 6.38
C SER A 347 -20.39 2.64 6.71
N GLN A 348 -19.78 2.21 7.82
CA GLN A 348 -19.82 0.80 8.23
C GLN A 348 -21.24 0.34 8.56
N VAL A 349 -22.05 1.19 9.23
CA VAL A 349 -23.46 0.88 9.50
C VAL A 349 -24.24 0.70 8.19
N VAL A 350 -24.02 1.53 7.19
CA VAL A 350 -24.63 1.36 5.86
C VAL A 350 -24.28 0.01 5.25
N PHE A 351 -22.98 -0.38 5.27
CA PHE A 351 -22.56 -1.67 4.73
C PHE A 351 -23.12 -2.85 5.53
N ILE A 352 -23.16 -2.78 6.85
CA ILE A 352 -23.76 -3.81 7.71
C ILE A 352 -25.23 -4.03 7.34
N VAL A 353 -25.99 -2.94 7.24
CA VAL A 353 -27.42 -3.00 6.86
C VAL A 353 -27.57 -3.57 5.44
N PHE A 354 -26.80 -3.06 4.49
CA PHE A 354 -26.85 -3.51 3.09
C PHE A 354 -26.56 -5.03 2.96
N TYR A 355 -25.46 -5.50 3.53
CA TYR A 355 -25.09 -6.92 3.45
C TYR A 355 -26.09 -7.81 4.17
N THR A 356 -26.61 -7.37 5.30
CA THR A 356 -27.62 -8.12 6.06
C THR A 356 -28.93 -8.24 5.29
N LEU A 357 -29.45 -7.14 4.73
CA LEU A 357 -30.69 -7.13 3.95
C LEU A 357 -30.55 -7.99 2.69
N LEU A 358 -29.42 -7.86 1.98
CA LEU A 358 -29.14 -8.64 0.79
C LEU A 358 -29.04 -10.15 1.11
N GLY A 359 -28.40 -10.51 2.21
CA GLY A 359 -28.32 -11.89 2.68
C GLY A 359 -29.67 -12.48 3.04
N ILE A 360 -30.55 -11.70 3.70
CA ILE A 360 -31.93 -12.11 4.01
C ILE A 360 -32.72 -12.31 2.71
N PHE A 361 -32.59 -11.40 1.76
CA PHE A 361 -33.29 -11.48 0.46
C PHE A 361 -32.90 -12.75 -0.30
N ILE A 362 -31.59 -13.04 -0.42
CA ILE A 362 -31.10 -14.24 -1.10
C ILE A 362 -31.60 -15.52 -0.40
N LYS A 363 -31.57 -15.57 0.93
CA LYS A 363 -32.11 -16.73 1.68
C LYS A 363 -33.59 -16.96 1.41
N ARG A 364 -34.40 -15.89 1.37
CA ARG A 364 -35.86 -15.99 1.10
C ARG A 364 -36.12 -16.44 -0.34
N TYR A 365 -35.36 -15.93 -1.31
CA TYR A 365 -35.51 -16.30 -2.71
C TYR A 365 -35.25 -17.81 -2.91
N LYS A 366 -34.14 -18.32 -2.37
CA LYS A 366 -33.80 -19.75 -2.46
C LYS A 366 -34.78 -20.68 -1.75
N LEU A 367 -35.44 -20.22 -0.70
CA LEU A 367 -36.51 -21.02 -0.04
C LEU A 367 -37.75 -21.13 -0.92
N LYS A 368 -38.04 -20.15 -1.77
CA LYS A 368 -39.19 -20.21 -2.70
C LYS A 368 -38.93 -21.11 -3.92
N GLU A 369 -37.68 -21.30 -4.34
CA GLU A 369 -37.31 -22.19 -5.45
C GLU A 369 -37.35 -23.68 -5.05
N VAL A 370 -37.31 -23.97 -3.75
CA VAL A 370 -37.29 -25.36 -3.22
C VAL A 370 -38.67 -25.81 -2.70
N ALA A 371 -39.59 -24.86 -2.54
CA ALA A 371 -40.98 -25.11 -2.14
C ALA A 371 -41.88 -25.25 -3.37
#